data_c725b8b298c18783819e8755a99d6441
#
_entry.id   c725b8b298c18783819e8755a99d6441
#
_cell.length_a   1.000
_cell.length_b   1.000
_cell.length_c   1.000
_cell.angle_alpha   90.00
_cell.angle_beta   90.00
_cell.angle_gamma   90.00
#
_symmetry.space_group_name_H-M   'P 1'
#
loop_
_entity.id
_entity.type
_entity.pdbx_description
1 polymer ?
#
loop_
_entity_poly.entity_id
_entity_poly.type
_entity_poly.pdbx_seq_one_letter_code
_entity_poly.pdbx_strand_id
1 'polypeptide(L)'
;MAKRATQACAAIFALAFLVTGVVYVLFGSCPATNADFWSIYEFYFSHSWWQTAVQKYADHSLFFPNFFWLASVKFFHGSQVPLNLIGLALLFTTAALLLLLVWRDETTGRTMKIVATMVVIVGNFWMGREAITCFGGFNSENSLTMAAAALCFVLIRGTSRLWLMILIIIGAGFVSSFSCGQGFAIWPTLLLLAWCLRFRWPAIVAIGVGTLVAIITYQLLPPLSEDYRVIQAANSGGITLVAHLCRLISSPVLYAAAAWTGIRMNEYSSVNQASTLALWTGAVGLVLAGVILIRRVVRRDLGKSSLEIAGLGLVVFNVGAVMLIIAGRIQYFHMLPSEVLAPRYLFWSSLFWTGLFLVAIQRAEHQRWGRWTAIVFALAAVIFAWPEHYLMWFHNKLSKCRVEQAATAVINGVVDDNSWFLSLDPRQIGRVAPQLRAHRLDMFADGLQDWIGLNETSLFRGRRKPEDLRGKCRVSKLVECDNGAPAARVVGLATTRHHVPRVVRWAIAPVTWIVGKEIKKGYVTPARFVIVDPTGVVRGVARSCSLTPIVNRVFYQGRFPTTDFLGYIRDYNPQVQYVVRSAADDVLSEETIPVQDDASNNPQL
;
A
#
# COMPACT_ATOMS: atom_id res chain seq x y z
N MET A 1 33.18 10.82 -21.32
CA MET A 1 31.76 10.74 -21.73
C MET A 1 30.99 9.66 -20.97
N ALA A 2 31.39 8.38 -20.96
CA ALA A 2 30.64 7.29 -20.32
C ALA A 2 30.24 7.51 -18.86
N LYS A 3 31.16 8.01 -18.00
CA LYS A 3 30.83 8.31 -16.58
C LYS A 3 29.71 9.33 -16.43
N ARG A 4 29.72 10.41 -17.21
CA ARG A 4 28.65 11.44 -17.18
C ARG A 4 27.32 10.89 -17.66
N ALA A 5 27.32 10.09 -18.73
CA ALA A 5 26.13 9.42 -19.23
C ALA A 5 25.53 8.48 -18.18
N THR A 6 26.35 7.63 -17.53
CA THR A 6 25.89 6.74 -16.43
C THR A 6 25.27 7.54 -15.29
N GLN A 7 25.91 8.63 -14.86
CA GLN A 7 25.41 9.48 -13.78
C GLN A 7 24.07 10.12 -14.16
N ALA A 8 23.94 10.61 -15.39
CA ALA A 8 22.69 11.19 -15.90
C ALA A 8 21.58 10.15 -15.96
N CYS A 9 21.84 8.97 -16.53
CA CYS A 9 20.84 7.88 -16.59
C CYS A 9 20.38 7.47 -15.18
N ALA A 10 21.30 7.25 -14.26
CA ALA A 10 20.95 6.87 -12.89
C ALA A 10 20.14 7.96 -12.18
N ALA A 11 20.47 9.24 -12.36
CA ALA A 11 19.72 10.36 -11.81
C ALA A 11 18.31 10.46 -12.40
N ILE A 12 18.17 10.29 -13.72
CA ILE A 12 16.88 10.30 -14.42
C ILE A 12 15.98 9.17 -13.90
N PHE A 13 16.48 7.94 -13.79
CA PHE A 13 15.69 6.83 -13.26
C PHE A 13 15.32 7.06 -11.78
N ALA A 14 16.25 7.52 -10.94
CA ALA A 14 15.95 7.85 -9.56
C ALA A 14 14.82 8.89 -9.47
N LEU A 15 14.92 9.98 -10.24
CA LEU A 15 13.91 11.04 -10.26
C LEU A 15 12.56 10.51 -10.80
N ALA A 16 12.58 9.69 -11.85
CA ALA A 16 11.38 9.12 -12.44
C ALA A 16 10.61 8.24 -11.42
N PHE A 17 11.30 7.32 -10.73
CA PHE A 17 10.67 6.47 -9.71
C PHE A 17 10.21 7.28 -8.49
N LEU A 18 10.98 8.28 -8.06
CA LEU A 18 10.60 9.16 -6.96
C LEU A 18 9.31 9.93 -7.28
N VAL A 19 9.29 10.63 -8.42
CA VAL A 19 8.14 11.46 -8.81
C VAL A 19 6.91 10.60 -9.05
N THR A 20 7.03 9.53 -9.83
CA THR A 20 5.90 8.64 -10.11
C THR A 20 5.42 7.90 -8.85
N GLY A 21 6.33 7.47 -7.96
CA GLY A 21 5.98 6.86 -6.68
C GLY A 21 5.17 7.81 -5.79
N VAL A 22 5.59 9.07 -5.66
CA VAL A 22 4.84 10.12 -4.94
C VAL A 22 3.47 10.35 -5.57
N VAL A 23 3.43 10.51 -6.90
CA VAL A 23 2.17 10.69 -7.64
C VAL A 23 1.22 9.51 -7.41
N TYR A 24 1.72 8.28 -7.43
CA TYR A 24 0.90 7.09 -7.22
C TYR A 24 0.31 7.02 -5.80
N VAL A 25 1.07 7.40 -4.77
CA VAL A 25 0.55 7.49 -3.41
C VAL A 25 -0.53 8.58 -3.30
N LEU A 26 -0.26 9.78 -3.81
CA LEU A 26 -1.20 10.90 -3.69
C LEU A 26 -2.52 10.65 -4.41
N PHE A 27 -2.47 10.12 -5.64
CA PHE A 27 -3.68 9.86 -6.45
C PHE A 27 -4.32 8.49 -6.20
N GLY A 28 -3.55 7.52 -5.68
CA GLY A 28 -4.03 6.19 -5.31
C GLY A 28 -4.68 6.12 -3.94
N SER A 29 -4.44 7.10 -3.07
CA SER A 29 -5.00 7.14 -1.72
C SER A 29 -6.54 7.13 -1.75
N CYS A 30 -7.12 6.22 -0.96
CA CYS A 30 -8.57 6.13 -0.74
C CYS A 30 -8.89 6.67 0.65
N PRO A 31 -9.91 7.53 0.82
CA PRO A 31 -10.30 8.00 2.14
C PRO A 31 -10.98 6.91 2.97
N ALA A 32 -11.69 5.97 2.33
CA ALA A 32 -12.45 4.94 3.02
C ALA A 32 -11.56 3.85 3.62
N THR A 33 -11.93 3.43 4.81
CA THR A 33 -11.31 2.31 5.53
C THR A 33 -11.62 0.98 4.86
N ASN A 34 -10.62 0.12 4.81
CA ASN A 34 -10.74 -1.21 4.25
C ASN A 34 -9.98 -2.27 5.05
N ALA A 35 -10.24 -3.53 4.73
CA ALA A 35 -9.59 -4.70 5.29
C ALA A 35 -9.66 -4.74 6.83
N ASP A 36 -8.55 -5.02 7.45
CA ASP A 36 -8.41 -5.30 8.89
C ASP A 36 -8.77 -4.12 9.79
N PHE A 37 -8.77 -2.88 9.25
CA PHE A 37 -9.12 -1.69 10.02
C PHE A 37 -10.58 -1.65 10.48
N TRP A 38 -11.47 -2.41 9.87
CA TRP A 38 -12.83 -2.61 10.37
C TRP A 38 -12.84 -3.28 11.73
N SER A 39 -11.94 -4.23 11.99
CA SER A 39 -11.80 -4.87 13.30
C SER A 39 -11.26 -3.90 14.36
N ILE A 40 -10.38 -2.97 13.96
CA ILE A 40 -9.89 -1.93 14.86
C ILE A 40 -11.02 -0.97 15.23
N TYR A 41 -11.91 -0.59 14.31
CA TYR A 41 -13.08 0.22 14.61
C TYR A 41 -14.06 -0.50 15.53
N GLU A 42 -14.34 -1.79 15.27
CA GLU A 42 -15.22 -2.60 16.13
C GLU A 42 -14.73 -2.61 17.58
N PHE A 43 -13.43 -2.76 17.77
CA PHE A 43 -12.82 -2.68 19.08
C PHE A 43 -12.85 -1.25 19.68
N TYR A 44 -12.53 -0.24 18.87
CA TYR A 44 -12.52 1.17 19.30
C TYR A 44 -13.85 1.66 19.83
N PHE A 45 -14.96 1.26 19.25
CA PHE A 45 -16.30 1.66 19.71
C PHE A 45 -16.72 0.99 21.04
N SER A 46 -16.10 -0.11 21.41
CA SER A 46 -16.41 -0.85 22.64
C SER A 46 -15.39 -0.63 23.77
N HIS A 47 -14.25 0.00 23.49
CA HIS A 47 -13.15 0.16 24.41
C HIS A 47 -12.61 1.60 24.44
N SER A 48 -11.76 1.91 25.45
CA SER A 48 -11.07 3.20 25.49
C SER A 48 -10.01 3.31 24.39
N TRP A 49 -9.66 4.55 24.02
CA TRP A 49 -8.59 4.80 23.04
C TRP A 49 -7.24 4.17 23.45
N TRP A 50 -6.94 4.14 24.77
CA TRP A 50 -5.71 3.53 25.27
C TRP A 50 -5.72 2.01 25.10
N GLN A 51 -6.83 1.35 25.42
CA GLN A 51 -6.99 -0.07 25.18
C GLN A 51 -6.84 -0.40 23.68
N THR A 52 -7.40 0.43 22.80
CA THR A 52 -7.23 0.30 21.35
C THR A 52 -5.77 0.48 20.92
N ALA A 53 -5.04 1.43 21.54
CA ALA A 53 -3.63 1.66 21.19
C ALA A 53 -2.72 0.49 21.57
N VAL A 54 -2.91 -0.13 22.73
CA VAL A 54 -2.04 -1.20 23.24
C VAL A 54 -2.39 -2.59 22.73
N GLN A 55 -3.53 -2.75 22.09
CA GLN A 55 -4.03 -4.03 21.58
C GLN A 55 -3.11 -4.62 20.52
N LYS A 56 -2.89 -5.94 20.58
CA LYS A 56 -2.31 -6.67 19.45
C LYS A 56 -3.40 -7.01 18.43
N TYR A 57 -3.12 -6.81 17.17
CA TYR A 57 -3.96 -7.20 16.05
C TYR A 57 -3.30 -8.36 15.30
N ALA A 58 -4.00 -9.49 15.21
CA ALA A 58 -3.52 -10.68 14.48
C ALA A 58 -2.03 -11.00 14.77
N ASP A 59 -1.63 -11.06 16.04
CA ASP A 59 -0.24 -11.27 16.48
C ASP A 59 0.76 -10.17 16.13
N HIS A 60 0.29 -8.99 15.76
CA HIS A 60 1.13 -7.82 15.56
C HIS A 60 0.81 -6.76 16.61
N SER A 61 1.84 -6.17 17.21
CA SER A 61 1.65 -4.94 17.96
C SER A 61 1.66 -3.78 16.98
N LEU A 62 0.60 -2.99 16.98
CA LEU A 62 0.46 -1.77 16.20
C LEU A 62 0.48 -0.53 17.10
N PHE A 63 1.17 -0.60 18.25
CA PHE A 63 1.15 0.44 19.26
C PHE A 63 1.42 1.84 18.68
N PHE A 64 2.54 2.03 17.98
CA PHE A 64 2.86 3.34 17.39
C PHE A 64 1.96 3.72 16.21
N PRO A 65 1.68 2.84 15.24
CA PRO A 65 0.72 3.14 14.17
C PRO A 65 -0.69 3.46 14.66
N ASN A 66 -1.14 2.83 15.75
CA ASN A 66 -2.44 3.11 16.33
C ASN A 66 -2.58 4.56 16.82
N PHE A 67 -1.51 5.21 17.25
CA PHE A 67 -1.56 6.66 17.54
C PHE A 67 -1.84 7.48 16.27
N PHE A 68 -1.24 7.12 15.14
CA PHE A 68 -1.54 7.79 13.87
C PHE A 68 -2.99 7.55 13.45
N TRP A 69 -3.45 6.31 13.60
CA TRP A 69 -4.83 5.95 13.31
C TRP A 69 -5.81 6.70 14.23
N LEU A 70 -5.58 6.70 15.54
CA LEU A 70 -6.42 7.45 16.52
C LEU A 70 -6.41 8.95 16.24
N ALA A 71 -5.25 9.51 15.85
CA ALA A 71 -5.17 10.90 15.42
C ALA A 71 -5.99 11.15 14.13
N SER A 72 -5.97 10.20 13.18
CA SER A 72 -6.82 10.29 11.99
C SER A 72 -8.31 10.25 12.35
N VAL A 73 -8.73 9.37 13.25
CA VAL A 73 -10.11 9.32 13.74
C VAL A 73 -10.51 10.64 14.38
N LYS A 74 -9.66 11.19 15.24
CA LYS A 74 -9.98 12.40 16.01
C LYS A 74 -9.97 13.69 15.20
N PHE A 75 -9.00 13.84 14.26
CA PHE A 75 -8.76 15.10 13.57
C PHE A 75 -9.17 15.09 12.09
N PHE A 76 -9.30 13.91 11.49
CA PHE A 76 -9.58 13.73 10.07
C PHE A 76 -10.75 12.78 9.82
N HIS A 77 -11.61 12.61 10.82
CA HIS A 77 -12.82 11.78 10.74
C HIS A 77 -12.55 10.33 10.29
N GLY A 78 -11.38 9.77 10.61
CA GLY A 78 -11.03 8.40 10.24
C GLY A 78 -10.54 8.18 8.81
N SER A 79 -10.33 9.26 8.02
CA SER A 79 -9.82 9.15 6.66
C SER A 79 -8.46 8.44 6.61
N GLN A 80 -8.28 7.52 5.66
CA GLN A 80 -7.00 6.82 5.43
C GLN A 80 -5.95 7.70 4.73
N VAL A 81 -6.34 8.84 4.14
CA VAL A 81 -5.42 9.73 3.42
C VAL A 81 -4.28 10.27 4.29
N PRO A 82 -4.52 10.77 5.53
CA PRO A 82 -3.43 11.19 6.41
C PRO A 82 -2.43 10.07 6.73
N LEU A 83 -2.90 8.84 6.90
CA LEU A 83 -2.04 7.68 7.15
C LEU A 83 -1.13 7.37 5.95
N ASN A 84 -1.66 7.48 4.73
CA ASN A 84 -0.86 7.37 3.51
C ASN A 84 0.20 8.47 3.39
N LEU A 85 -0.13 9.72 3.77
CA LEU A 85 0.82 10.84 3.77
C LEU A 85 1.92 10.63 4.83
N ILE A 86 1.57 10.14 6.01
CA ILE A 86 2.53 9.75 7.05
C ILE A 86 3.43 8.63 6.53
N GLY A 87 2.85 7.58 5.93
CA GLY A 87 3.61 6.49 5.31
C GLY A 87 4.57 7.00 4.24
N LEU A 88 4.14 7.92 3.38
CA LEU A 88 4.99 8.57 2.38
C LEU A 88 6.14 9.37 3.02
N ALA A 89 5.88 10.16 4.04
CA ALA A 89 6.91 10.90 4.78
C ALA A 89 7.93 9.95 5.43
N LEU A 90 7.48 8.82 5.96
CA LEU A 90 8.35 7.78 6.53
C LEU A 90 9.19 7.05 5.46
N LEU A 91 8.65 6.85 4.24
CA LEU A 91 9.44 6.36 3.10
C LEU A 91 10.54 7.34 2.70
N PHE A 92 10.24 8.65 2.67
CA PHE A 92 11.27 9.68 2.47
C PHE A 92 12.31 9.66 3.58
N THR A 93 11.89 9.50 4.83
CA THR A 93 12.79 9.39 5.98
C THR A 93 13.71 8.17 5.83
N THR A 94 13.17 7.01 5.48
CA THR A 94 13.95 5.79 5.22
C THR A 94 14.98 6.01 4.12
N ALA A 95 14.54 6.55 2.98
CA ALA A 95 15.42 6.84 1.85
C ALA A 95 16.52 7.84 2.25
N ALA A 96 16.18 8.92 2.96
CA ALA A 96 17.15 9.92 3.41
C ALA A 96 18.20 9.33 4.36
N LEU A 97 17.79 8.49 5.31
CA LEU A 97 18.72 7.80 6.23
C LEU A 97 19.66 6.84 5.49
N LEU A 98 19.14 6.07 4.55
CA LEU A 98 19.97 5.19 3.73
C LEU A 98 20.91 5.99 2.81
N LEU A 99 20.43 7.07 2.20
CA LEU A 99 21.26 7.98 1.40
C LEU A 99 22.34 8.66 2.22
N LEU A 100 22.06 8.99 3.48
CA LEU A 100 23.09 9.51 4.40
C LEU A 100 24.25 8.52 4.55
N LEU A 101 23.95 7.21 4.65
CA LEU A 101 25.00 6.16 4.69
C LEU A 101 25.73 6.03 3.35
N VAL A 102 25.02 6.11 2.22
CA VAL A 102 25.63 6.09 0.87
C VAL A 102 26.60 7.25 0.69
N TRP A 103 26.21 8.47 1.04
CA TRP A 103 27.02 9.66 0.81
C TRP A 103 28.13 9.86 1.83
N ARG A 104 28.01 9.33 3.05
CA ARG A 104 29.07 9.29 4.07
C ARG A 104 30.11 8.20 3.82
N ASP A 105 29.88 7.30 2.85
CA ASP A 105 30.85 6.26 2.54
C ASP A 105 32.07 6.85 1.84
N GLU A 106 33.23 6.76 2.47
CA GLU A 106 34.48 7.28 1.92
C GLU A 106 35.17 6.31 0.97
N THR A 107 34.77 5.03 1.00
CA THR A 107 35.36 3.97 0.19
C THR A 107 34.80 3.87 -1.20
N THR A 108 33.65 4.53 -1.47
CA THR A 108 32.89 4.44 -2.71
C THR A 108 33.00 5.73 -3.51
N GLY A 109 33.36 5.65 -4.78
CA GLY A 109 33.50 6.79 -5.69
C GLY A 109 32.16 7.41 -6.08
N ARG A 110 32.19 8.68 -6.49
CA ARG A 110 30.98 9.49 -6.80
C ARG A 110 30.01 8.80 -7.76
N THR A 111 30.50 8.15 -8.83
CA THR A 111 29.63 7.47 -9.80
C THR A 111 28.86 6.33 -9.16
N MET A 112 29.53 5.51 -8.38
CA MET A 112 28.87 4.40 -7.66
C MET A 112 27.93 4.88 -6.58
N LYS A 113 28.22 6.01 -5.90
CA LYS A 113 27.27 6.66 -4.97
C LYS A 113 25.99 7.09 -5.67
N ILE A 114 26.09 7.64 -6.89
CA ILE A 114 24.90 8.01 -7.68
C ILE A 114 24.10 6.77 -8.09
N VAL A 115 24.77 5.69 -8.50
CA VAL A 115 24.09 4.40 -8.79
C VAL A 115 23.45 3.82 -7.53
N ALA A 116 24.15 3.86 -6.38
CA ALA A 116 23.58 3.43 -5.09
C ALA A 116 22.38 4.30 -4.68
N THR A 117 22.42 5.61 -4.95
CA THR A 117 21.29 6.52 -4.75
C THR A 117 20.07 6.08 -5.58
N MET A 118 20.28 5.77 -6.86
CA MET A 118 19.22 5.22 -7.72
C MET A 118 18.63 3.93 -7.12
N VAL A 119 19.46 2.99 -6.71
CA VAL A 119 19.04 1.72 -6.11
C VAL A 119 18.22 1.94 -4.83
N VAL A 120 18.65 2.86 -3.95
CA VAL A 120 17.90 3.21 -2.73
C VAL A 120 16.55 3.83 -3.08
N ILE A 121 16.51 4.77 -4.01
CA ILE A 121 15.26 5.43 -4.41
C ILE A 121 14.30 4.42 -5.06
N VAL A 122 14.76 3.63 -6.01
CA VAL A 122 13.94 2.57 -6.65
C VAL A 122 13.47 1.58 -5.59
N GLY A 123 14.34 1.08 -4.74
CA GLY A 123 13.99 0.17 -3.66
C GLY A 123 12.92 0.73 -2.70
N ASN A 124 12.84 2.01 -2.45
CA ASN A 124 11.84 2.63 -1.58
C ASN A 124 10.57 3.09 -2.32
N PHE A 125 10.65 3.50 -3.57
CA PHE A 125 9.54 4.09 -4.32
C PHE A 125 9.02 3.21 -5.46
N TRP A 126 9.51 1.99 -5.62
CA TRP A 126 8.95 1.03 -6.55
C TRP A 126 7.55 0.58 -6.11
N MET A 127 6.56 0.83 -6.95
CA MET A 127 5.15 0.62 -6.64
C MET A 127 4.63 -0.80 -6.96
N GLY A 128 5.48 -1.77 -7.21
CA GLY A 128 5.10 -3.18 -7.15
C GLY A 128 4.53 -3.62 -5.78
N ARG A 129 4.45 -2.69 -4.84
CA ARG A 129 3.95 -2.81 -3.46
C ARG A 129 2.52 -2.26 -3.38
N GLU A 130 1.53 -3.07 -3.69
CA GLU A 130 0.11 -2.67 -3.66
C GLU A 130 -0.32 -2.03 -2.32
N ALA A 131 0.22 -2.53 -1.20
CA ALA A 131 -0.16 -2.09 0.13
C ALA A 131 0.13 -0.60 0.44
N ILE A 132 0.97 0.07 -0.35
CA ILE A 132 1.38 1.45 -0.04
C ILE A 132 0.34 2.48 -0.43
N THR A 133 -0.48 2.22 -1.44
CA THR A 133 -1.30 3.25 -2.06
C THR A 133 -2.77 3.19 -1.69
N CYS A 134 -3.29 2.02 -1.37
CA CYS A 134 -4.70 1.83 -1.04
C CYS A 134 -4.95 1.63 0.46
N PHE A 135 -3.97 1.10 1.18
CA PHE A 135 -4.10 0.69 2.58
C PHE A 135 -3.27 1.60 3.49
N GLY A 136 -3.77 2.81 3.76
CA GLY A 136 -3.04 3.86 4.48
C GLY A 136 -2.44 3.43 5.81
N GLY A 137 -3.16 2.63 6.57
CA GLY A 137 -2.67 2.07 7.82
C GLY A 137 -1.46 1.17 7.62
N PHE A 138 -1.54 0.18 6.74
CA PHE A 138 -0.43 -0.74 6.43
C PHE A 138 0.81 -0.01 5.89
N ASN A 139 0.60 1.05 5.10
CA ASN A 139 1.69 1.88 4.64
C ASN A 139 2.43 2.53 5.81
N SER A 140 1.69 3.12 6.76
CA SER A 140 2.29 3.78 7.93
C SER A 140 3.03 2.79 8.83
N GLU A 141 2.49 1.58 9.05
CA GLU A 141 3.10 0.52 9.85
C GLU A 141 4.44 0.07 9.30
N ASN A 142 4.45 -0.38 8.05
CA ASN A 142 5.63 -0.90 7.39
C ASN A 142 6.71 0.18 7.23
N SER A 143 6.29 1.40 6.87
CA SER A 143 7.20 2.52 6.66
C SER A 143 7.81 3.01 7.97
N LEU A 144 7.06 3.03 9.08
CA LEU A 144 7.58 3.38 10.40
C LEU A 144 8.59 2.34 10.90
N THR A 145 8.24 1.07 10.76
CA THR A 145 9.12 -0.06 11.09
C THR A 145 10.47 0.07 10.38
N MET A 146 10.45 0.36 9.07
CA MET A 146 11.67 0.46 8.27
C MET A 146 12.45 1.76 8.53
N ALA A 147 11.77 2.89 8.76
CA ALA A 147 12.41 4.14 9.12
C ALA A 147 13.17 4.03 10.45
N ALA A 148 12.57 3.37 11.45
CA ALA A 148 13.22 3.09 12.72
C ALA A 148 14.43 2.16 12.55
N ALA A 149 14.33 1.12 11.72
CA ALA A 149 15.46 0.24 11.40
C ALA A 149 16.59 1.00 10.67
N ALA A 150 16.26 1.83 9.69
CA ALA A 150 17.25 2.65 8.97
C ALA A 150 17.96 3.65 9.90
N LEU A 151 17.23 4.22 10.87
CA LEU A 151 17.84 5.07 11.92
C LEU A 151 18.85 4.28 12.73
N CYS A 152 18.55 3.06 13.13
CA CYS A 152 19.50 2.18 13.82
C CYS A 152 20.77 1.94 12.97
N PHE A 153 20.64 1.72 11.65
CA PHE A 153 21.80 1.51 10.77
C PHE A 153 22.67 2.76 10.65
N VAL A 154 22.09 3.96 10.67
CA VAL A 154 22.85 5.22 10.69
C VAL A 154 23.61 5.38 11.99
N LEU A 155 22.96 5.12 13.11
CA LEU A 155 23.52 5.35 14.44
C LEU A 155 24.59 4.33 14.82
N ILE A 156 24.44 3.06 14.42
CA ILE A 156 25.36 1.98 14.81
C ILE A 156 26.79 2.19 14.32
N ARG A 157 27.01 3.06 13.34
CA ARG A 157 28.36 3.39 12.83
C ARG A 157 29.20 4.19 13.82
N GLY A 158 28.62 4.78 14.82
CA GLY A 158 29.35 5.42 15.90
C GLY A 158 29.12 6.91 16.02
N THR A 159 29.00 7.31 17.26
CA THR A 159 29.15 8.67 17.76
C THR A 159 30.18 8.62 18.89
N SER A 160 30.75 9.75 19.22
CA SER A 160 31.67 9.87 20.38
C SER A 160 30.97 9.52 21.73
N ARG A 161 29.61 9.45 21.73
CA ARG A 161 28.80 9.16 22.91
C ARG A 161 28.12 7.80 22.80
N LEU A 162 28.90 6.72 22.99
CA LEU A 162 28.43 5.33 22.82
C LEU A 162 27.12 5.01 23.54
N TRP A 163 26.96 5.40 24.80
CA TRP A 163 25.76 5.06 25.60
C TRP A 163 24.52 5.78 25.12
N LEU A 164 24.62 7.05 24.74
CA LEU A 164 23.48 7.77 24.16
C LEU A 164 23.06 7.14 22.83
N MET A 165 24.03 6.75 22.01
CA MET A 165 23.76 6.04 20.76
C MET A 165 23.01 4.71 21.03
N ILE A 166 23.48 3.90 21.99
CA ILE A 166 22.84 2.61 22.33
C ILE A 166 21.42 2.84 22.83
N LEU A 167 21.19 3.85 23.67
CA LEU A 167 19.85 4.19 24.16
C LEU A 167 18.88 4.55 23.02
N ILE A 168 19.34 5.37 22.06
CA ILE A 168 18.53 5.75 20.90
C ILE A 168 18.28 4.54 20.00
N ILE A 169 19.28 3.67 19.79
CA ILE A 169 19.14 2.42 19.02
C ILE A 169 18.11 1.49 19.67
N ILE A 170 18.16 1.33 20.98
CA ILE A 170 17.16 0.54 21.72
C ILE A 170 15.77 1.16 21.56
N GLY A 171 15.63 2.47 21.73
CA GLY A 171 14.35 3.17 21.53
C GLY A 171 13.81 3.00 20.12
N ALA A 172 14.64 3.17 19.08
CA ALA A 172 14.26 2.94 17.69
C ALA A 172 13.94 1.46 17.42
N GLY A 173 14.63 0.52 18.06
CA GLY A 173 14.33 -0.90 18.02
C GLY A 173 12.93 -1.21 18.59
N PHE A 174 12.56 -0.57 19.69
CA PHE A 174 11.18 -0.62 20.23
C PHE A 174 10.17 -0.05 19.23
N VAL A 175 10.42 1.13 18.66
CA VAL A 175 9.53 1.71 17.63
C VAL A 175 9.36 0.73 16.47
N SER A 176 10.43 0.12 15.96
CA SER A 176 10.36 -0.89 14.92
C SER A 176 9.49 -2.08 15.33
N SER A 177 9.74 -2.68 16.50
CA SER A 177 9.08 -3.90 16.99
C SER A 177 7.60 -3.70 17.31
N PHE A 178 7.21 -2.52 17.80
CA PHE A 178 5.85 -2.20 18.19
C PHE A 178 5.08 -1.39 17.14
N SER A 179 5.63 -1.31 15.93
CA SER A 179 4.93 -0.77 14.75
C SER A 179 4.40 -1.86 13.83
N CYS A 180 5.09 -3.01 13.78
CA CYS A 180 4.66 -4.20 13.05
C CYS A 180 5.44 -5.40 13.57
N GLY A 181 4.85 -6.60 13.60
CA GLY A 181 5.51 -7.82 14.11
C GLY A 181 6.85 -8.13 13.40
N GLN A 182 6.97 -7.82 12.12
CA GLN A 182 8.20 -7.95 11.35
C GLN A 182 9.34 -7.09 11.89
N GLY A 183 9.03 -6.02 12.61
CA GLY A 183 10.01 -5.13 13.22
C GLY A 183 10.91 -5.79 14.27
N PHE A 184 10.50 -6.92 14.83
CA PHE A 184 11.36 -7.70 15.74
C PHE A 184 12.65 -8.20 15.06
N ALA A 185 12.69 -8.28 13.73
CA ALA A 185 13.91 -8.59 12.98
C ALA A 185 15.06 -7.59 13.21
N ILE A 186 14.77 -6.40 13.79
CA ILE A 186 15.80 -5.41 14.11
C ILE A 186 16.79 -5.92 15.15
N TRP A 187 16.34 -6.71 16.14
CA TRP A 187 17.19 -7.13 17.24
C TRP A 187 18.32 -8.07 16.81
N PRO A 188 18.07 -9.20 16.13
CA PRO A 188 19.14 -10.03 15.61
C PRO A 188 20.02 -9.27 14.61
N THR A 189 19.44 -8.33 13.84
CA THR A 189 20.21 -7.48 12.93
C THR A 189 21.20 -6.58 13.69
N LEU A 190 20.77 -5.92 14.76
CA LEU A 190 21.60 -5.06 15.58
C LEU A 190 22.72 -5.85 16.29
N LEU A 191 22.37 -7.01 16.87
CA LEU A 191 23.37 -7.89 17.51
C LEU A 191 24.45 -8.33 16.52
N LEU A 192 24.02 -8.71 15.30
CA LEU A 192 24.95 -9.11 14.25
C LEU A 192 25.85 -7.96 13.78
N LEU A 193 25.26 -6.78 13.53
CA LEU A 193 26.02 -5.59 13.13
C LEU A 193 27.00 -5.16 14.23
N ALA A 194 26.55 -5.15 15.49
CA ALA A 194 27.41 -4.82 16.65
C ALA A 194 28.58 -5.82 16.77
N TRP A 195 28.33 -7.10 16.54
CA TRP A 195 29.37 -8.13 16.49
C TRP A 195 30.38 -7.87 15.36
N CYS A 196 29.90 -7.66 14.14
CA CYS A 196 30.76 -7.40 12.98
C CYS A 196 31.54 -6.10 13.09
N LEU A 197 31.01 -5.09 13.79
CA LEU A 197 31.65 -3.81 14.09
C LEU A 197 32.55 -3.86 15.31
N ARG A 198 32.73 -5.03 15.95
CA ARG A 198 33.57 -5.24 17.13
C ARG A 198 33.21 -4.34 18.32
N PHE A 199 31.91 -4.16 18.56
CA PHE A 199 31.46 -3.43 19.73
C PHE A 199 31.97 -4.10 21.01
N ARG A 200 32.20 -3.29 22.06
CA ARG A 200 32.54 -3.79 23.39
C ARG A 200 31.37 -4.62 23.95
N TRP A 201 31.68 -5.68 24.69
CA TRP A 201 30.70 -6.57 25.28
C TRP A 201 29.56 -5.87 26.02
N PRO A 202 29.78 -4.80 26.84
CA PRO A 202 28.69 -4.13 27.51
C PRO A 202 27.66 -3.54 26.55
N ALA A 203 28.07 -3.08 25.37
CA ALA A 203 27.16 -2.58 24.34
C ALA A 203 26.31 -3.70 23.71
N ILE A 204 26.91 -4.85 23.43
CA ILE A 204 26.22 -6.04 22.90
C ILE A 204 25.21 -6.56 23.94
N VAL A 205 25.63 -6.63 25.21
CA VAL A 205 24.75 -7.03 26.32
C VAL A 205 23.58 -6.06 26.47
N ALA A 206 23.81 -4.74 26.39
CA ALA A 206 22.75 -3.74 26.47
C ALA A 206 21.70 -3.91 25.34
N ILE A 207 22.14 -4.20 24.09
CA ILE A 207 21.23 -4.51 22.98
C ILE A 207 20.48 -5.82 23.27
N GLY A 208 21.16 -6.84 23.81
CA GLY A 208 20.53 -8.11 24.22
C GLY A 208 19.48 -7.95 25.31
N VAL A 209 19.75 -7.11 26.32
CA VAL A 209 18.77 -6.75 27.35
C VAL A 209 17.58 -6.00 26.73
N GLY A 210 17.83 -5.03 25.83
CA GLY A 210 16.78 -4.36 25.08
C GLY A 210 15.89 -5.34 24.30
N THR A 211 16.51 -6.36 23.67
CA THR A 211 15.80 -7.44 22.98
C THR A 211 14.89 -8.21 23.93
N LEU A 212 15.42 -8.63 25.07
CA LEU A 212 14.66 -9.38 26.06
C LEU A 212 13.47 -8.57 26.61
N VAL A 213 13.70 -7.30 26.95
CA VAL A 213 12.65 -6.38 27.41
C VAL A 213 11.59 -6.21 26.34
N ALA A 214 11.96 -6.06 25.05
CA ALA A 214 11.00 -5.95 23.96
C ALA A 214 10.15 -7.21 23.82
N ILE A 215 10.74 -8.41 23.91
CA ILE A 215 10.01 -9.68 23.85
C ILE A 215 9.04 -9.81 25.04
N ILE A 216 9.51 -9.53 26.25
CA ILE A 216 8.65 -9.60 27.45
C ILE A 216 7.49 -8.62 27.32
N THR A 217 7.77 -7.36 26.97
CA THR A 217 6.72 -6.34 26.78
C THR A 217 5.70 -6.79 25.75
N TYR A 218 6.15 -7.35 24.62
CA TYR A 218 5.26 -7.85 23.57
C TYR A 218 4.36 -8.98 24.06
N GLN A 219 4.87 -9.91 24.87
CA GLN A 219 4.07 -11.00 25.43
C GLN A 219 3.00 -10.51 26.43
N LEU A 220 3.28 -9.41 27.12
CA LEU A 220 2.35 -8.81 28.08
C LEU A 220 1.22 -8.00 27.42
N LEU A 221 1.33 -7.65 26.12
CA LEU A 221 0.26 -6.92 25.43
C LEU A 221 -0.97 -7.81 25.22
N PRO A 222 -2.19 -7.26 25.45
CA PRO A 222 -3.42 -8.02 25.28
C PRO A 222 -3.67 -8.39 23.80
N PRO A 223 -4.12 -9.60 23.50
CA PRO A 223 -4.54 -10.00 22.14
C PRO A 223 -5.93 -9.42 21.82
N LEU A 224 -6.22 -9.17 20.55
CA LEU A 224 -7.53 -8.68 20.08
C LEU A 224 -8.63 -9.74 20.26
N SER A 225 -8.28 -11.02 20.02
CA SER A 225 -9.19 -12.14 20.24
C SER A 225 -8.41 -13.34 20.76
N GLU A 226 -9.09 -14.21 21.50
CA GLU A 226 -8.48 -15.44 22.03
C GLU A 226 -8.20 -16.48 20.94
N ASP A 227 -8.83 -16.35 19.78
CA ASP A 227 -8.78 -17.36 18.70
C ASP A 227 -7.51 -17.31 17.84
N TYR A 228 -6.72 -16.24 17.92
CA TYR A 228 -5.45 -16.13 17.21
C TYR A 228 -4.27 -16.60 18.06
N ARG A 229 -4.12 -17.92 18.19
CA ARG A 229 -2.93 -18.52 18.81
C ARG A 229 -1.93 -18.97 17.75
N VAL A 230 -0.78 -18.32 17.69
CA VAL A 230 0.38 -18.60 16.81
C VAL A 230 1.09 -19.92 17.16
N ILE A 231 0.50 -20.86 17.86
CA ILE A 231 1.22 -22.03 18.42
C ILE A 231 1.31 -23.21 17.46
N GLN A 232 1.29 -23.05 16.15
CA GLN A 232 1.37 -24.24 15.28
C GLN A 232 2.47 -24.22 14.20
N ALA A 233 3.37 -23.23 14.21
CA ALA A 233 4.51 -23.22 13.29
C ALA A 233 5.53 -24.34 13.54
N ALA A 234 5.51 -24.93 14.72
CA ALA A 234 6.50 -25.94 15.12
C ALA A 234 6.38 -27.29 14.39
N ASN A 235 5.24 -27.59 13.78
CA ASN A 235 4.97 -28.90 13.15
C ASN A 235 5.19 -28.91 11.63
N SER A 236 5.51 -27.77 11.01
CA SER A 236 5.81 -27.72 9.58
C SER A 236 7.28 -28.02 9.35
N GLY A 237 7.58 -29.00 8.52
CA GLY A 237 8.96 -29.42 8.24
C GLY A 237 9.83 -28.26 7.73
N GLY A 238 11.09 -28.23 8.14
CA GLY A 238 12.04 -27.16 7.79
C GLY A 238 12.20 -26.91 6.29
N ILE A 239 11.98 -27.90 5.43
CA ILE A 239 12.01 -27.78 3.96
C ILE A 239 10.91 -26.84 3.47
N THR A 240 9.72 -26.89 4.05
CA THR A 240 8.59 -26.01 3.70
C THR A 240 8.89 -24.55 4.06
N LEU A 241 9.51 -24.31 5.22
CA LEU A 241 9.94 -22.97 5.65
C LEU A 241 10.94 -22.36 4.67
N VAL A 242 11.97 -23.13 4.28
CA VAL A 242 12.99 -22.69 3.31
C VAL A 242 12.36 -22.41 1.94
N ALA A 243 11.42 -23.23 1.49
CA ALA A 243 10.72 -23.03 0.22
C ALA A 243 9.89 -21.74 0.25
N HIS A 244 9.15 -21.47 1.33
CA HIS A 244 8.40 -20.23 1.47
C HIS A 244 9.33 -19.02 1.57
N LEU A 245 10.47 -19.12 2.27
CA LEU A 245 11.47 -18.07 2.34
C LEU A 245 12.01 -17.73 0.94
N CYS A 246 12.38 -18.72 0.15
CA CYS A 246 12.83 -18.52 -1.22
C CYS A 246 11.74 -17.83 -2.08
N ARG A 247 10.49 -18.29 -1.99
CA ARG A 247 9.37 -17.71 -2.75
C ARG A 247 9.12 -16.26 -2.38
N LEU A 248 9.05 -15.92 -1.08
CA LEU A 248 8.85 -14.53 -0.63
C LEU A 248 10.01 -13.62 -1.05
N ILE A 249 11.25 -14.05 -0.88
CA ILE A 249 12.43 -13.28 -1.27
C ILE A 249 12.46 -13.04 -2.79
N SER A 250 12.00 -14.00 -3.59
CA SER A 250 11.98 -13.88 -5.06
C SER A 250 10.87 -12.98 -5.60
N SER A 251 9.83 -12.69 -4.81
CA SER A 251 8.60 -12.03 -5.27
C SER A 251 8.85 -10.78 -6.12
N PRO A 252 9.75 -9.81 -5.78
CA PRO A 252 9.96 -8.64 -6.62
C PRO A 252 10.45 -8.95 -8.02
N VAL A 253 11.31 -9.97 -8.14
CA VAL A 253 11.85 -10.41 -9.44
C VAL A 253 10.75 -11.05 -10.27
N LEU A 254 9.88 -11.86 -9.64
CA LEU A 254 8.76 -12.51 -10.31
C LEU A 254 7.72 -11.50 -10.79
N TYR A 255 7.35 -10.52 -9.96
CA TYR A 255 6.41 -9.48 -10.36
C TYR A 255 6.97 -8.64 -11.50
N ALA A 256 8.24 -8.25 -11.46
CA ALA A 256 8.88 -7.58 -12.56
C ALA A 256 8.89 -8.44 -13.84
N ALA A 257 9.17 -9.75 -13.73
CA ALA A 257 9.13 -10.68 -14.87
C ALA A 257 7.71 -10.86 -15.41
N ALA A 258 6.70 -10.95 -14.55
CA ALA A 258 5.31 -11.10 -14.93
C ALA A 258 4.83 -9.93 -15.83
N ALA A 259 5.27 -8.71 -15.52
CA ALA A 259 4.95 -7.53 -16.32
C ALA A 259 5.48 -7.62 -17.78
N TRP A 260 6.57 -8.34 -18.01
CA TRP A 260 7.12 -8.57 -19.36
C TRP A 260 6.50 -9.77 -20.06
N THR A 261 6.11 -10.78 -19.33
CA THR A 261 5.60 -12.05 -19.88
C THR A 261 4.08 -12.10 -19.99
N GLY A 262 3.38 -11.13 -19.40
CA GLY A 262 1.92 -11.12 -19.32
C GLY A 262 1.34 -12.17 -18.38
N ILE A 263 2.17 -12.85 -17.57
CA ILE A 263 1.72 -13.80 -16.55
C ILE A 263 1.08 -13.03 -15.41
N ARG A 264 -0.12 -13.42 -15.01
CA ARG A 264 -0.84 -12.79 -13.88
C ARG A 264 -0.48 -13.51 -12.58
N MET A 265 0.27 -12.86 -11.72
CA MET A 265 0.71 -13.43 -10.44
C MET A 265 -0.46 -13.73 -9.47
N ASN A 266 -1.61 -13.10 -9.66
CA ASN A 266 -2.79 -13.27 -8.82
C ASN A 266 -3.66 -14.48 -9.20
N GLU A 267 -3.32 -15.22 -10.26
CA GLU A 267 -4.05 -16.42 -10.65
C GLU A 267 -3.33 -17.68 -10.12
N TYR A 268 -4.08 -18.58 -9.51
CA TYR A 268 -3.54 -19.82 -8.89
C TYR A 268 -2.68 -20.66 -9.84
N SER A 269 -3.07 -20.75 -11.11
CA SER A 269 -2.32 -21.45 -12.17
C SER A 269 -0.96 -20.80 -12.44
N SER A 270 -0.90 -19.48 -12.43
CA SER A 270 0.34 -18.72 -12.66
C SER A 270 1.32 -18.86 -11.50
N VAL A 271 0.82 -18.96 -10.27
CA VAL A 271 1.66 -19.21 -9.08
C VAL A 271 2.36 -20.57 -9.16
N ASN A 272 1.66 -21.61 -9.62
CA ASN A 272 2.26 -22.93 -9.78
C ASN A 272 3.35 -22.94 -10.86
N GLN A 273 3.15 -22.26 -11.99
CA GLN A 273 4.16 -22.13 -13.05
C GLN A 273 5.39 -21.34 -12.60
N ALA A 274 5.17 -20.27 -11.81
CA ALA A 274 6.24 -19.43 -11.28
C ALA A 274 6.97 -20.06 -10.08
N SER A 275 6.44 -21.12 -9.47
CA SER A 275 6.92 -21.61 -8.17
C SER A 275 8.37 -22.13 -8.24
N THR A 276 8.76 -22.80 -9.31
CA THR A 276 10.13 -23.30 -9.51
C THR A 276 11.11 -22.14 -9.74
N LEU A 277 10.76 -21.18 -10.59
CA LEU A 277 11.58 -19.98 -10.80
C LEU A 277 11.73 -19.18 -9.51
N ALA A 278 10.66 -19.07 -8.73
CA ALA A 278 10.66 -18.45 -7.43
C ALA A 278 11.66 -19.09 -6.47
N LEU A 279 11.63 -20.44 -6.39
CA LEU A 279 12.55 -21.17 -5.52
C LEU A 279 14.00 -20.92 -5.89
N TRP A 280 14.35 -21.04 -7.17
CA TRP A 280 15.74 -20.84 -7.62
C TRP A 280 16.20 -19.39 -7.45
N THR A 281 15.39 -18.42 -7.82
CA THR A 281 15.73 -17.01 -7.68
C THR A 281 15.94 -16.63 -6.21
N GLY A 282 15.03 -17.06 -5.35
CA GLY A 282 15.16 -16.82 -3.91
C GLY A 282 16.35 -17.53 -3.30
N ALA A 283 16.58 -18.80 -3.68
CA ALA A 283 17.74 -19.57 -3.22
C ALA A 283 19.06 -18.88 -3.60
N VAL A 284 19.20 -18.43 -4.85
CA VAL A 284 20.39 -17.67 -5.29
C VAL A 284 20.57 -16.40 -4.45
N GLY A 285 19.51 -15.62 -4.22
CA GLY A 285 19.56 -14.43 -3.38
C GLY A 285 20.01 -14.75 -1.95
N LEU A 286 19.45 -15.78 -1.34
CA LEU A 286 19.78 -16.19 0.02
C LEU A 286 21.19 -16.78 0.12
N VAL A 287 21.65 -17.56 -0.85
CA VAL A 287 23.04 -18.09 -0.89
C VAL A 287 24.02 -16.93 -1.00
N LEU A 288 23.79 -15.97 -1.89
CA LEU A 288 24.64 -14.77 -2.00
C LEU A 288 24.68 -13.99 -0.69
N ALA A 289 23.52 -13.76 -0.06
CA ALA A 289 23.42 -13.12 1.25
C ALA A 289 24.19 -13.90 2.33
N GLY A 290 24.00 -15.23 2.38
CA GLY A 290 24.67 -16.11 3.33
C GLY A 290 26.19 -16.11 3.19
N VAL A 291 26.71 -16.23 1.97
CA VAL A 291 28.18 -16.16 1.71
C VAL A 291 28.75 -14.83 2.14
N ILE A 292 28.05 -13.72 1.84
CA ILE A 292 28.46 -12.39 2.24
C ILE A 292 28.51 -12.28 3.77
N LEU A 293 27.45 -12.72 4.42
CA LEU A 293 27.25 -12.62 5.86
C LEU A 293 28.28 -13.47 6.62
N ILE A 294 28.43 -14.74 6.27
CA ILE A 294 29.40 -15.66 6.90
C ILE A 294 30.80 -15.06 6.83
N ARG A 295 31.19 -14.55 5.66
CA ARG A 295 32.50 -13.90 5.50
C ARG A 295 32.69 -12.71 6.44
N ARG A 296 31.62 -11.89 6.65
CA ARG A 296 31.70 -10.71 7.53
C ARG A 296 31.67 -11.07 9.01
N VAL A 297 30.86 -12.06 9.38
CA VAL A 297 30.82 -12.59 10.75
C VAL A 297 32.17 -13.15 11.17
N VAL A 298 32.80 -13.96 10.29
CA VAL A 298 34.11 -14.57 10.57
C VAL A 298 35.24 -13.52 10.64
N ARG A 299 35.25 -12.58 9.67
CA ARG A 299 36.36 -11.58 9.61
C ARG A 299 36.17 -10.42 10.58
N ARG A 300 34.95 -10.13 11.00
CA ARG A 300 34.60 -9.00 11.87
C ARG A 300 35.21 -7.67 11.39
N ASP A 301 35.09 -7.38 10.08
CA ASP A 301 35.79 -6.27 9.41
C ASP A 301 34.82 -5.27 8.72
N LEU A 302 33.59 -5.13 9.21
CA LEU A 302 32.54 -4.30 8.61
C LEU A 302 32.79 -2.78 8.76
N GLY A 303 33.69 -2.34 9.64
CA GLY A 303 33.76 -0.95 10.10
C GLY A 303 34.20 0.12 9.08
N LYS A 304 34.64 -0.26 7.87
CA LYS A 304 35.21 0.70 6.89
C LYS A 304 34.20 1.34 5.94
N SER A 305 33.07 0.71 5.68
CA SER A 305 32.09 1.17 4.69
C SER A 305 30.69 1.35 5.28
N SER A 306 30.16 2.57 5.22
CA SER A 306 28.76 2.85 5.59
C SER A 306 27.79 2.24 4.62
N LEU A 307 28.16 2.19 3.34
CA LEU A 307 27.33 1.59 2.28
C LEU A 307 27.15 0.09 2.54
N GLU A 308 28.19 -0.59 3.01
CA GLU A 308 28.09 -2.02 3.35
C GLU A 308 27.25 -2.24 4.61
N ILE A 309 27.31 -1.34 5.61
CA ILE A 309 26.43 -1.38 6.79
C ILE A 309 24.95 -1.25 6.37
N ALA A 310 24.65 -0.27 5.50
CA ALA A 310 23.30 -0.11 4.97
C ALA A 310 22.82 -1.38 4.24
N GLY A 311 23.65 -1.90 3.34
CA GLY A 311 23.34 -3.09 2.55
C GLY A 311 23.11 -4.33 3.42
N LEU A 312 24.02 -4.64 4.33
CA LEU A 312 23.91 -5.81 5.23
C LEU A 312 22.76 -5.65 6.24
N GLY A 313 22.58 -4.43 6.78
CA GLY A 313 21.44 -4.13 7.65
C GLY A 313 20.12 -4.43 6.96
N LEU A 314 19.96 -3.96 5.70
CA LEU A 314 18.76 -4.26 4.90
C LEU A 314 18.60 -5.76 4.63
N VAL A 315 19.67 -6.45 4.24
CA VAL A 315 19.62 -7.90 3.94
C VAL A 315 19.19 -8.69 5.17
N VAL A 316 19.85 -8.51 6.30
CA VAL A 316 19.58 -9.30 7.52
C VAL A 316 18.21 -8.97 8.10
N PHE A 317 17.89 -7.67 8.17
CA PHE A 317 16.58 -7.23 8.67
C PHE A 317 15.43 -7.80 7.83
N ASN A 318 15.52 -7.71 6.50
CA ASN A 318 14.43 -8.15 5.64
C ASN A 318 14.33 -9.68 5.54
N VAL A 319 15.42 -10.43 5.63
CA VAL A 319 15.37 -11.88 5.80
C VAL A 319 14.64 -12.24 7.11
N GLY A 320 15.02 -11.59 8.21
CA GLY A 320 14.35 -11.78 9.49
C GLY A 320 12.86 -11.41 9.46
N ALA A 321 12.51 -10.29 8.82
CA ALA A 321 11.13 -9.86 8.64
C ALA A 321 10.31 -10.89 7.84
N VAL A 322 10.85 -11.39 6.72
CA VAL A 322 10.23 -12.44 5.91
C VAL A 322 10.09 -13.74 6.70
N MET A 323 11.08 -14.13 7.49
CA MET A 323 10.98 -15.31 8.37
C MET A 323 9.86 -15.18 9.39
N LEU A 324 9.70 -14.00 10.01
CA LEU A 324 8.60 -13.72 10.94
C LEU A 324 7.23 -13.77 10.26
N ILE A 325 7.11 -13.28 9.01
CA ILE A 325 5.89 -13.42 8.21
C ILE A 325 5.55 -14.91 8.01
N ILE A 326 6.54 -15.72 7.61
CA ILE A 326 6.33 -17.14 7.36
C ILE A 326 5.92 -17.84 8.67
N ALA A 327 6.64 -17.58 9.75
CA ALA A 327 6.35 -18.20 11.05
C ALA A 327 4.91 -17.88 11.53
N GLY A 328 4.47 -16.64 11.39
CA GLY A 328 3.12 -16.23 11.78
C GLY A 328 2.01 -16.65 10.82
N ARG A 329 2.34 -17.06 9.59
CA ARG A 329 1.33 -17.33 8.54
C ARG A 329 1.48 -18.70 7.86
N ILE A 330 2.23 -19.61 8.43
CA ILE A 330 2.56 -20.88 7.77
C ILE A 330 1.31 -21.71 7.44
N GLN A 331 0.33 -21.75 8.33
CA GLN A 331 -0.92 -22.47 8.09
C GLN A 331 -1.75 -21.79 6.99
N TYR A 332 -1.80 -20.45 7.02
CA TYR A 332 -2.46 -19.68 5.99
C TYR A 332 -1.87 -19.95 4.60
N PHE A 333 -0.54 -20.05 4.51
CA PHE A 333 0.15 -20.40 3.26
C PHE A 333 -0.05 -21.86 2.84
N HIS A 334 -0.35 -22.77 3.77
CA HIS A 334 -0.76 -24.12 3.43
C HIS A 334 -2.16 -24.17 2.84
N MET A 335 -3.11 -23.41 3.41
CA MET A 335 -4.48 -23.33 2.90
C MET A 335 -4.57 -22.55 1.58
N LEU A 336 -3.79 -21.48 1.45
CA LEU A 336 -3.78 -20.56 0.30
C LEU A 336 -2.35 -20.35 -0.20
N PRO A 337 -1.76 -21.30 -0.96
CA PRO A 337 -0.37 -21.21 -1.41
C PRO A 337 -0.03 -20.00 -2.28
N SER A 338 -1.01 -19.44 -2.98
CA SER A 338 -0.86 -18.20 -3.77
C SER A 338 -0.52 -16.99 -2.91
N GLU A 339 -0.96 -16.96 -1.66
CA GLU A 339 -0.74 -15.86 -0.73
C GLU A 339 0.72 -15.67 -0.30
N VAL A 340 1.57 -16.69 -0.50
CA VAL A 340 3.04 -16.56 -0.31
C VAL A 340 3.62 -15.46 -1.22
N LEU A 341 3.02 -15.26 -2.40
CA LEU A 341 3.44 -14.24 -3.36
C LEU A 341 2.57 -12.97 -3.31
N ALA A 342 1.76 -12.78 -2.26
CA ALA A 342 0.88 -11.61 -2.17
C ALA A 342 1.67 -10.28 -2.19
N PRO A 343 1.19 -9.27 -2.93
CA PRO A 343 1.89 -7.98 -3.12
C PRO A 343 2.24 -7.27 -1.82
N ARG A 344 1.45 -7.47 -0.76
CA ARG A 344 1.69 -6.88 0.57
C ARG A 344 3.04 -7.26 1.20
N TYR A 345 3.67 -8.34 0.76
CA TYR A 345 4.99 -8.76 1.26
C TYR A 345 6.17 -8.24 0.43
N LEU A 346 5.90 -7.66 -0.74
CA LEU A 346 6.92 -7.12 -1.65
C LEU A 346 7.75 -6.00 -1.01
N PHE A 347 7.20 -5.33 -0.03
CA PHE A 347 7.91 -4.28 0.73
C PHE A 347 9.25 -4.80 1.29
N TRP A 348 9.22 -5.91 2.01
CA TRP A 348 10.38 -6.50 2.66
C TRP A 348 11.34 -7.12 1.65
N SER A 349 10.81 -7.87 0.70
CA SER A 349 11.62 -8.55 -0.33
C SER A 349 12.34 -7.56 -1.24
N SER A 350 11.71 -6.45 -1.63
CA SER A 350 12.37 -5.43 -2.47
C SER A 350 13.53 -4.75 -1.77
N LEU A 351 13.42 -4.51 -0.45
CA LEU A 351 14.48 -3.94 0.35
C LEU A 351 15.62 -4.94 0.62
N PHE A 352 15.32 -6.24 0.67
CA PHE A 352 16.36 -7.27 0.66
C PHE A 352 17.24 -7.17 -0.60
N TRP A 353 16.65 -7.11 -1.79
CA TRP A 353 17.40 -6.95 -3.04
C TRP A 353 18.14 -5.62 -3.10
N THR A 354 17.52 -4.53 -2.64
CA THR A 354 18.19 -3.24 -2.48
C THR A 354 19.47 -3.39 -1.65
N GLY A 355 19.40 -4.08 -0.52
CA GLY A 355 20.54 -4.35 0.34
C GLY A 355 21.66 -5.13 -0.37
N LEU A 356 21.29 -6.19 -1.11
CA LEU A 356 22.27 -6.96 -1.90
C LEU A 356 22.96 -6.11 -2.97
N PHE A 357 22.20 -5.26 -3.69
CA PHE A 357 22.77 -4.33 -4.67
C PHE A 357 23.75 -3.35 -4.02
N LEU A 358 23.43 -2.79 -2.85
CA LEU A 358 24.33 -1.87 -2.14
C LEU A 358 25.65 -2.54 -1.77
N VAL A 359 25.60 -3.79 -1.27
CA VAL A 359 26.82 -4.57 -0.98
C VAL A 359 27.59 -4.89 -2.26
N ALA A 360 26.91 -5.26 -3.33
CA ALA A 360 27.55 -5.53 -4.61
C ALA A 360 28.25 -4.30 -5.20
N ILE A 361 27.59 -3.12 -5.13
CA ILE A 361 28.14 -1.83 -5.57
C ILE A 361 29.43 -1.51 -4.79
N GLN A 362 29.41 -1.66 -3.46
CA GLN A 362 30.56 -1.38 -2.63
C GLN A 362 31.76 -2.29 -2.98
N ARG A 363 31.50 -3.60 -3.17
CA ARG A 363 32.56 -4.55 -3.54
C ARG A 363 33.12 -4.34 -4.94
N ALA A 364 32.26 -3.97 -5.85
CA ALA A 364 32.62 -3.73 -7.25
C ALA A 364 33.49 -2.48 -7.43
N GLU A 365 33.51 -1.54 -6.46
CA GLU A 365 34.28 -0.30 -6.54
C GLU A 365 35.78 -0.52 -6.76
N HIS A 366 36.32 -1.58 -6.19
CA HIS A 366 37.77 -1.83 -6.23
C HIS A 366 38.28 -2.46 -7.55
N GLN A 367 37.36 -2.88 -8.41
CA GLN A 367 37.66 -3.55 -9.69
C GLN A 367 37.04 -2.81 -10.86
N ARG A 368 37.81 -2.47 -11.90
CA ARG A 368 37.31 -1.73 -13.07
C ARG A 368 36.17 -2.46 -13.76
N TRP A 369 36.30 -3.73 -14.00
CA TRP A 369 35.25 -4.55 -14.61
C TRP A 369 34.06 -4.74 -13.67
N GLY A 370 34.32 -4.95 -12.38
CA GLY A 370 33.28 -5.05 -11.35
C GLY A 370 32.38 -3.82 -11.30
N ARG A 371 32.97 -2.61 -11.41
CA ARG A 371 32.17 -1.35 -11.47
C ARG A 371 31.20 -1.33 -12.65
N TRP A 372 31.70 -1.65 -13.85
CA TRP A 372 30.83 -1.67 -15.03
C TRP A 372 29.74 -2.73 -14.94
N THR A 373 30.10 -3.93 -14.46
CA THR A 373 29.14 -5.01 -14.22
C THR A 373 28.05 -4.55 -13.24
N ALA A 374 28.41 -3.99 -12.09
CA ALA A 374 27.44 -3.51 -11.09
C ALA A 374 26.53 -2.40 -11.65
N ILE A 375 27.09 -1.46 -12.45
CA ILE A 375 26.29 -0.40 -13.10
C ILE A 375 25.29 -1.01 -14.09
N VAL A 376 25.74 -1.90 -14.97
CA VAL A 376 24.88 -2.52 -15.97
C VAL A 376 23.77 -3.32 -15.31
N PHE A 377 24.09 -4.13 -14.29
CA PHE A 377 23.09 -4.89 -13.54
C PHE A 377 22.10 -4.00 -12.80
N ALA A 378 22.55 -2.91 -12.17
CA ALA A 378 21.66 -1.98 -11.48
C ALA A 378 20.70 -1.27 -12.47
N LEU A 379 21.21 -0.80 -13.60
CA LEU A 379 20.40 -0.18 -14.66
C LEU A 379 19.42 -1.18 -15.27
N ALA A 380 19.88 -2.40 -15.58
CA ALA A 380 19.04 -3.47 -16.12
C ALA A 380 17.91 -3.84 -15.13
N ALA A 381 18.20 -3.96 -13.84
CA ALA A 381 17.20 -4.24 -12.82
C ALA A 381 16.14 -3.15 -12.74
N VAL A 382 16.53 -1.87 -12.83
CA VAL A 382 15.61 -0.72 -12.83
C VAL A 382 14.72 -0.72 -14.07
N ILE A 383 15.30 -0.95 -15.26
CA ILE A 383 14.54 -1.06 -16.51
C ILE A 383 13.58 -2.25 -16.43
N PHE A 384 14.04 -3.37 -15.89
CA PHE A 384 13.23 -4.58 -15.71
C PHE A 384 12.05 -4.37 -14.74
N ALA A 385 12.25 -3.57 -13.68
CA ALA A 385 11.22 -3.25 -12.70
C ALA A 385 10.21 -2.17 -13.16
N TRP A 386 10.53 -1.42 -14.23
CA TRP A 386 9.72 -0.28 -14.67
C TRP A 386 8.30 -0.66 -15.13
N PRO A 387 8.07 -1.71 -15.95
CA PRO A 387 6.72 -2.05 -16.39
C PRO A 387 5.79 -2.38 -15.22
N GLU A 388 6.26 -3.14 -14.23
CA GLU A 388 5.46 -3.46 -13.05
C GLU A 388 5.14 -2.21 -12.21
N HIS A 389 6.10 -1.31 -12.03
CA HIS A 389 5.87 -0.04 -11.37
C HIS A 389 4.75 0.76 -12.06
N TYR A 390 4.72 0.74 -13.38
CA TYR A 390 3.70 1.41 -14.16
C TYR A 390 2.35 0.69 -14.11
N LEU A 391 2.34 -0.65 -14.16
CA LEU A 391 1.12 -1.46 -14.06
C LEU A 391 0.44 -1.30 -12.71
N MET A 392 1.20 -1.19 -11.62
CA MET A 392 0.65 -1.00 -10.27
C MET A 392 -0.12 0.31 -10.11
N TRP A 393 0.19 1.34 -10.89
CA TRP A 393 -0.64 2.53 -10.95
C TRP A 393 -2.10 2.21 -11.31
N PHE A 394 -2.30 1.34 -12.29
CA PHE A 394 -3.63 0.94 -12.73
C PHE A 394 -4.32 0.03 -11.72
N HIS A 395 -3.58 -0.90 -11.13
CA HIS A 395 -4.07 -1.74 -10.05
C HIS A 395 -4.57 -0.93 -8.86
N ASN A 396 -3.79 0.04 -8.42
CA ASN A 396 -4.15 0.92 -7.32
C ASN A 396 -5.39 1.76 -7.65
N LYS A 397 -5.50 2.24 -8.88
CA LYS A 397 -6.67 2.99 -9.33
C LYS A 397 -7.91 2.10 -9.34
N LEU A 398 -7.81 0.85 -9.74
CA LEU A 398 -8.91 -0.11 -9.69
C LEU A 398 -9.29 -0.45 -8.25
N SER A 399 -8.31 -0.73 -7.39
CA SER A 399 -8.57 -1.04 -5.98
C SER A 399 -9.25 0.14 -5.26
N LYS A 400 -8.77 1.37 -5.49
CA LYS A 400 -9.45 2.58 -5.00
C LYS A 400 -10.90 2.65 -5.47
N CYS A 401 -11.12 2.42 -6.76
CA CYS A 401 -12.44 2.44 -7.35
C CYS A 401 -13.38 1.42 -6.67
N ARG A 402 -12.92 0.21 -6.44
CA ARG A 402 -13.71 -0.84 -5.79
C ARG A 402 -14.04 -0.51 -4.34
N VAL A 403 -13.07 0.02 -3.58
CA VAL A 403 -13.29 0.48 -2.21
C VAL A 403 -14.32 1.61 -2.17
N GLU A 404 -14.23 2.58 -3.07
CA GLU A 404 -15.21 3.68 -3.18
C GLU A 404 -16.62 3.19 -3.58
N GLN A 405 -16.71 2.18 -4.46
CA GLN A 405 -17.97 1.55 -4.81
C GLN A 405 -18.60 0.85 -3.61
N ALA A 406 -17.81 0.07 -2.88
CA ALA A 406 -18.25 -0.63 -1.69
C ALA A 406 -18.68 0.36 -0.58
N ALA A 407 -17.90 1.43 -0.37
CA ALA A 407 -18.26 2.51 0.55
C ALA A 407 -19.57 3.19 0.16
N THR A 408 -19.81 3.37 -1.15
CA THR A 408 -21.08 3.94 -1.66
C THR A 408 -22.26 3.02 -1.38
N ALA A 409 -22.08 1.68 -1.48
CA ALA A 409 -23.12 0.73 -1.09
C ALA A 409 -23.49 0.91 0.39
N VAL A 410 -22.49 0.91 1.28
CA VAL A 410 -22.70 1.04 2.72
C VAL A 410 -23.36 2.38 3.10
N ILE A 411 -22.98 3.49 2.44
CA ILE A 411 -23.63 4.80 2.62
C ILE A 411 -25.12 4.73 2.29
N ASN A 412 -25.48 4.00 1.24
CA ASN A 412 -26.88 3.78 0.85
C ASN A 412 -27.58 2.69 1.69
N GLY A 413 -26.92 2.09 2.68
CA GLY A 413 -27.47 1.01 3.49
C GLY A 413 -27.62 -0.31 2.72
N VAL A 414 -26.76 -0.56 1.76
CA VAL A 414 -26.74 -1.78 0.93
C VAL A 414 -25.44 -2.55 1.21
N VAL A 415 -25.56 -3.86 1.40
CA VAL A 415 -24.42 -4.79 1.47
C VAL A 415 -24.52 -5.74 0.30
N ASP A 416 -23.68 -5.59 -0.70
CA ASP A 416 -23.65 -6.39 -1.91
C ASP A 416 -22.31 -7.11 -2.12
N ASP A 417 -22.14 -7.71 -3.30
CA ASP A 417 -20.91 -8.41 -3.70
C ASP A 417 -19.65 -7.53 -3.73
N ASN A 418 -19.78 -6.19 -3.70
CA ASN A 418 -18.64 -5.28 -3.59
C ASN A 418 -18.12 -5.13 -2.15
N SER A 419 -18.88 -5.52 -1.14
CA SER A 419 -18.54 -5.34 0.28
C SER A 419 -17.21 -6.03 0.68
N TRP A 420 -16.79 -7.07 -0.05
CA TRP A 420 -15.47 -7.72 0.11
C TRP A 420 -14.28 -6.78 -0.04
N PHE A 421 -14.45 -5.65 -0.72
CA PHE A 421 -13.39 -4.64 -0.85
C PHE A 421 -13.24 -3.75 0.39
N LEU A 422 -14.22 -3.79 1.29
CA LEU A 422 -14.14 -3.09 2.59
C LEU A 422 -13.73 -4.05 3.71
N SER A 423 -14.40 -5.18 3.84
CA SER A 423 -14.11 -6.16 4.88
C SER A 423 -14.24 -7.58 4.33
N LEU A 424 -13.38 -8.48 4.80
CA LEU A 424 -13.46 -9.91 4.50
C LEU A 424 -14.66 -10.59 5.19
N ASP A 425 -15.23 -9.96 6.21
CA ASP A 425 -16.48 -10.39 6.86
C ASP A 425 -17.57 -9.32 6.65
N PRO A 426 -18.55 -9.54 5.74
CA PRO A 426 -19.66 -8.63 5.53
C PRO A 426 -20.52 -8.37 6.79
N ARG A 427 -20.56 -9.33 7.74
CA ARG A 427 -21.28 -9.16 9.02
C ARG A 427 -20.63 -8.07 9.87
N GLN A 428 -19.32 -7.91 9.78
CA GLN A 428 -18.60 -6.84 10.45
C GLN A 428 -19.03 -5.46 9.96
N ILE A 429 -19.29 -5.33 8.66
CA ILE A 429 -19.85 -4.08 8.10
C ILE A 429 -21.17 -3.75 8.78
N GLY A 430 -22.09 -4.73 8.91
CA GLY A 430 -23.38 -4.55 9.59
C GLY A 430 -23.25 -4.10 11.05
N ARG A 431 -22.20 -4.53 11.77
CA ARG A 431 -21.96 -4.13 13.18
C ARG A 431 -21.32 -2.76 13.30
N VAL A 432 -20.38 -2.43 12.42
CA VAL A 432 -19.52 -1.24 12.54
C VAL A 432 -20.09 -0.02 11.82
N ALA A 433 -20.71 -0.19 10.63
CA ALA A 433 -21.24 0.91 9.83
C ALA A 433 -22.26 1.80 10.57
N PRO A 434 -23.20 1.27 11.39
CA PRO A 434 -24.08 2.12 12.18
C PRO A 434 -23.32 3.05 13.16
N GLN A 435 -22.24 2.56 13.76
CA GLN A 435 -21.38 3.34 14.67
C GLN A 435 -20.60 4.42 13.90
N LEU A 436 -20.01 4.07 12.75
CA LEU A 436 -19.34 5.04 11.89
C LEU A 436 -20.30 6.15 11.45
N ARG A 437 -21.53 5.80 11.09
CA ARG A 437 -22.60 6.75 10.72
C ARG A 437 -22.95 7.67 11.88
N ALA A 438 -23.19 7.13 13.09
CA ALA A 438 -23.56 7.89 14.27
C ALA A 438 -22.48 8.91 14.65
N HIS A 439 -21.21 8.55 14.49
CA HIS A 439 -20.06 9.41 14.80
C HIS A 439 -19.55 10.23 13.61
N ARG A 440 -20.17 10.14 12.43
CA ARG A 440 -19.73 10.80 11.19
C ARG A 440 -18.28 10.53 10.86
N LEU A 441 -17.89 9.26 10.93
CA LEU A 441 -16.52 8.84 10.65
C LEU A 441 -16.41 8.17 9.27
N ASP A 442 -15.19 8.16 8.74
CA ASP A 442 -14.80 7.46 7.53
C ASP A 442 -15.66 7.88 6.31
N MET A 443 -16.28 6.94 5.64
CA MET A 443 -17.14 7.17 4.48
C MET A 443 -18.39 8.01 4.78
N PHE A 444 -18.76 8.15 6.05
CA PHE A 444 -19.89 8.97 6.51
C PHE A 444 -19.49 10.39 6.91
N ALA A 445 -18.20 10.73 6.85
CA ALA A 445 -17.67 12.03 7.27
C ALA A 445 -18.22 13.21 6.45
N ASP A 446 -18.54 12.97 5.18
CA ASP A 446 -19.06 13.98 4.26
C ASP A 446 -20.58 14.18 4.32
N GLY A 447 -21.28 13.41 5.15
CA GLY A 447 -22.73 13.57 5.39
C GLY A 447 -23.62 13.18 4.22
N LEU A 448 -23.12 12.51 3.18
CA LEU A 448 -23.94 12.11 2.02
C LEU A 448 -25.14 11.25 2.39
N GLN A 449 -25.02 10.42 3.42
CA GLN A 449 -26.12 9.60 3.93
C GLN A 449 -27.30 10.43 4.45
N ASP A 450 -27.05 11.65 4.91
CA ASP A 450 -28.08 12.54 5.47
C ASP A 450 -28.97 13.14 4.36
N TRP A 451 -28.55 13.07 3.11
CA TRP A 451 -29.32 13.54 1.95
C TRP A 451 -30.42 12.59 1.55
N ILE A 452 -30.26 11.29 1.86
CA ILE A 452 -31.21 10.24 1.45
C ILE A 452 -32.53 10.40 2.20
N GLY A 453 -33.62 10.49 1.48
CA GLY A 453 -34.97 10.69 2.02
C GLY A 453 -35.39 12.17 2.10
N LEU A 454 -34.47 13.12 1.89
CA LEU A 454 -34.80 14.55 1.89
C LEU A 454 -35.14 15.05 0.49
N ASN A 455 -35.89 16.16 0.42
CA ASN A 455 -36.19 16.79 -0.86
C ASN A 455 -34.98 17.60 -1.35
N GLU A 456 -34.66 17.52 -2.64
CA GLU A 456 -33.53 18.21 -3.25
C GLU A 456 -33.56 19.73 -3.03
N THR A 457 -34.77 20.34 -3.01
CA THR A 457 -34.95 21.79 -2.81
C THR A 457 -34.64 22.23 -1.38
N SER A 458 -34.73 21.33 -0.41
CA SER A 458 -34.33 21.60 0.98
C SER A 458 -32.84 21.46 1.24
N LEU A 459 -32.18 20.62 0.44
CA LEU A 459 -30.77 20.30 0.60
C LEU A 459 -29.85 21.31 -0.11
N PHE A 460 -30.27 21.80 -1.28
CA PHE A 460 -29.42 22.59 -2.16
C PHE A 460 -29.95 23.99 -2.31
N ARG A 461 -29.15 24.99 -1.93
CA ARG A 461 -29.51 26.42 -1.92
C ARG A 461 -29.48 27.08 -3.29
N GLY A 462 -28.99 26.40 -4.31
CA GLY A 462 -28.87 26.94 -5.65
C GLY A 462 -28.76 25.88 -6.73
N ARG A 463 -29.15 26.25 -7.95
CA ARG A 463 -28.88 25.46 -9.14
C ARG A 463 -27.77 26.15 -9.91
N ARG A 464 -26.72 25.42 -10.24
CA ARG A 464 -25.63 25.92 -11.07
C ARG A 464 -26.08 25.93 -12.52
N LYS A 465 -25.80 27.02 -13.25
CA LYS A 465 -26.01 27.05 -14.71
C LYS A 465 -25.42 25.82 -15.35
N PRO A 466 -26.06 25.27 -16.40
CA PRO A 466 -25.71 23.98 -16.94
C PRO A 466 -24.22 23.93 -17.33
N GLU A 467 -23.44 23.22 -16.56
CA GLU A 467 -22.25 22.60 -17.11
C GLU A 467 -22.80 21.42 -17.88
N ASP A 468 -22.54 21.32 -19.18
CA ASP A 468 -23.00 20.23 -20.07
C ASP A 468 -22.78 18.86 -19.40
N LEU A 469 -23.65 18.47 -18.46
CA LEU A 469 -23.66 17.13 -17.87
C LEU A 469 -24.26 16.19 -18.89
N ARG A 470 -23.39 15.44 -19.56
CA ARG A 470 -23.82 14.45 -20.54
C ARG A 470 -23.49 13.06 -20.01
N GLY A 471 -24.42 12.14 -20.21
CA GLY A 471 -24.16 10.78 -19.76
C GLY A 471 -25.28 9.82 -20.06
N LYS A 472 -25.05 8.59 -19.61
CA LYS A 472 -26.03 7.49 -19.62
C LYS A 472 -25.97 6.82 -18.27
N CYS A 473 -27.13 6.46 -17.74
CA CYS A 473 -27.24 5.73 -16.48
C CYS A 473 -28.22 4.58 -16.65
N ARG A 474 -27.89 3.43 -16.08
CA ARG A 474 -28.79 2.26 -16.12
C ARG A 474 -28.77 1.51 -14.80
N VAL A 475 -29.84 0.79 -14.52
CA VAL A 475 -29.88 -0.23 -13.47
C VAL A 475 -29.02 -1.41 -13.93
N SER A 476 -28.05 -1.82 -13.09
CA SER A 476 -27.14 -2.92 -13.41
C SER A 476 -27.43 -4.20 -12.62
N LYS A 477 -28.05 -4.07 -11.46
CA LYS A 477 -28.39 -5.20 -10.59
C LYS A 477 -29.47 -4.79 -9.57
N LEU A 478 -30.45 -5.65 -9.34
CA LEU A 478 -31.34 -5.53 -8.19
C LEU A 478 -30.63 -6.10 -6.95
N VAL A 479 -30.73 -5.39 -5.85
CA VAL A 479 -30.10 -5.71 -4.57
C VAL A 479 -31.08 -5.38 -3.44
N GLU A 480 -30.71 -5.68 -2.20
CA GLU A 480 -31.51 -5.37 -1.02
C GLU A 480 -30.75 -4.42 -0.10
N CYS A 481 -31.51 -3.58 0.58
CA CYS A 481 -30.98 -2.80 1.70
C CYS A 481 -30.78 -3.68 2.93
N ASP A 482 -30.03 -3.16 3.91
CA ASP A 482 -29.80 -3.78 5.23
C ASP A 482 -31.09 -4.07 6.01
N ASN A 483 -32.18 -3.37 5.71
CA ASN A 483 -33.52 -3.55 6.29
C ASN A 483 -34.45 -4.44 5.45
N GLY A 484 -33.95 -5.10 4.40
CA GLY A 484 -34.73 -5.94 3.49
C GLY A 484 -35.56 -5.19 2.44
N ALA A 485 -35.48 -3.86 2.38
CA ALA A 485 -36.15 -3.10 1.34
C ALA A 485 -35.51 -3.28 -0.04
N PRO A 486 -36.29 -3.26 -1.14
CA PRO A 486 -35.74 -3.40 -2.48
C PRO A 486 -34.83 -2.21 -2.83
N ALA A 487 -33.72 -2.50 -3.45
CA ALA A 487 -32.76 -1.49 -3.93
C ALA A 487 -32.25 -1.85 -5.32
N ALA A 488 -31.74 -0.86 -6.05
CA ALA A 488 -31.13 -1.08 -7.35
C ALA A 488 -29.74 -0.45 -7.40
N ARG A 489 -28.76 -1.23 -7.86
CA ARG A 489 -27.43 -0.72 -8.20
C ARG A 489 -27.48 -0.06 -9.57
N VAL A 490 -27.04 1.18 -9.63
CA VAL A 490 -26.98 1.95 -10.88
C VAL A 490 -25.54 2.24 -11.25
N VAL A 491 -25.26 2.15 -12.53
CA VAL A 491 -23.96 2.48 -13.12
C VAL A 491 -24.14 3.45 -14.26
N GLY A 492 -23.22 4.38 -14.42
CA GLY A 492 -23.35 5.37 -15.46
C GLY A 492 -22.03 5.92 -15.96
N LEU A 493 -22.13 6.58 -17.11
CA LEU A 493 -21.09 7.43 -17.70
C LEU A 493 -21.56 8.87 -17.52
N ALA A 494 -20.72 9.73 -16.97
CA ALA A 494 -21.03 11.13 -16.80
C ALA A 494 -19.80 11.99 -17.03
N THR A 495 -19.94 13.03 -17.85
CA THR A 495 -18.89 14.01 -18.08
C THR A 495 -19.43 15.41 -17.90
N THR A 496 -18.66 16.27 -17.24
CA THR A 496 -18.92 17.70 -17.15
C THR A 496 -17.79 18.48 -17.80
N ARG A 497 -18.10 19.64 -18.34
CA ARG A 497 -17.12 20.52 -18.98
C ARG A 497 -16.46 21.38 -17.91
N HIS A 498 -15.23 21.02 -17.50
CA HIS A 498 -14.42 21.85 -16.61
C HIS A 498 -13.27 22.51 -17.35
N HIS A 499 -13.06 23.79 -17.05
CA HIS A 499 -11.91 24.52 -17.60
C HIS A 499 -10.66 24.14 -16.78
N VAL A 500 -9.91 23.13 -17.25
CA VAL A 500 -8.63 22.77 -16.62
C VAL A 500 -7.57 23.79 -17.01
N PRO A 501 -6.93 24.49 -16.07
CA PRO A 501 -5.87 25.46 -16.37
C PRO A 501 -4.76 24.85 -17.23
N ARG A 502 -4.25 25.63 -18.19
CA ARG A 502 -3.21 25.16 -19.13
C ARG A 502 -1.98 24.58 -18.43
N VAL A 503 -1.57 25.14 -17.30
CA VAL A 503 -0.41 24.67 -16.50
C VAL A 503 -0.64 23.25 -15.97
N VAL A 504 -1.84 22.95 -15.48
CA VAL A 504 -2.20 21.60 -14.99
C VAL A 504 -2.22 20.60 -16.15
N ARG A 505 -2.68 21.01 -17.33
CA ARG A 505 -2.63 20.16 -18.55
C ARG A 505 -1.21 19.77 -18.93
N TRP A 506 -0.25 20.67 -18.81
CA TRP A 506 1.15 20.41 -19.12
C TRP A 506 1.82 19.47 -18.11
N ALA A 507 1.58 19.67 -16.83
CA ALA A 507 2.12 18.82 -15.76
C ALA A 507 1.58 17.37 -15.82
N ILE A 508 0.33 17.21 -16.30
CA ILE A 508 -0.35 15.92 -16.40
C ILE A 508 -0.20 15.31 -17.84
N ALA A 509 0.32 16.05 -18.82
CA ALA A 509 0.38 15.63 -20.22
C ALA A 509 1.05 14.26 -20.47
N PRO A 510 2.14 13.88 -19.82
CA PRO A 510 2.70 12.53 -19.96
C PRO A 510 1.76 11.44 -19.42
N VAL A 511 0.98 11.76 -18.38
CA VAL A 511 0.01 10.86 -17.74
C VAL A 511 -1.30 10.85 -18.53
N THR A 512 -1.69 11.97 -19.14
CA THR A 512 -2.95 12.11 -19.92
C THR A 512 -2.88 11.45 -21.29
N TRP A 513 -1.71 11.25 -21.85
CA TRP A 513 -1.58 10.46 -23.09
C TRP A 513 -2.07 9.03 -22.87
N ILE A 514 -2.02 8.55 -21.65
CA ILE A 514 -2.40 7.21 -21.20
C ILE A 514 -3.84 7.19 -20.64
N VAL A 515 -4.30 8.28 -20.02
CA VAL A 515 -5.63 8.39 -19.38
C VAL A 515 -6.75 8.73 -20.36
N GLY A 516 -6.44 8.98 -21.64
CA GLY A 516 -7.41 9.05 -22.71
C GLY A 516 -7.83 10.46 -23.17
N LYS A 517 -8.53 10.48 -24.31
CA LYS A 517 -8.96 11.69 -25.05
C LYS A 517 -9.78 12.70 -24.25
N GLU A 518 -10.35 12.32 -23.12
CA GLU A 518 -11.35 13.11 -22.38
C GLU A 518 -10.73 14.25 -21.56
N ILE A 519 -9.56 14.02 -20.93
CA ILE A 519 -8.87 15.11 -20.22
C ILE A 519 -8.30 16.14 -21.22
N LYS A 520 -7.95 15.73 -22.43
CA LYS A 520 -7.55 16.67 -23.50
C LYS A 520 -8.65 17.67 -23.87
N LYS A 521 -9.92 17.28 -23.71
CA LYS A 521 -11.09 18.12 -24.05
C LYS A 521 -11.59 18.96 -22.87
N GLY A 522 -11.02 18.81 -21.65
CA GLY A 522 -11.44 19.55 -20.47
C GLY A 522 -12.71 19.00 -19.82
N TYR A 523 -13.04 17.73 -20.03
CA TYR A 523 -14.14 17.05 -19.36
C TYR A 523 -13.62 16.30 -18.12
N VAL A 524 -14.35 16.42 -17.02
CA VAL A 524 -14.06 15.74 -15.75
C VAL A 524 -15.34 15.11 -15.25
N THR A 525 -15.26 13.89 -14.72
CA THR A 525 -16.39 13.26 -14.05
C THR A 525 -16.64 13.93 -12.69
N PRO A 526 -17.87 14.37 -12.37
CA PRO A 526 -18.19 14.89 -11.05
C PRO A 526 -17.90 13.87 -9.96
N ALA A 527 -17.46 14.36 -8.78
CA ALA A 527 -17.09 13.47 -7.67
C ALA A 527 -18.29 12.81 -7.00
N ARG A 528 -19.44 13.48 -6.99
CA ARG A 528 -20.65 13.08 -6.26
C ARG A 528 -21.89 13.28 -7.11
N PHE A 529 -22.87 12.38 -6.92
CA PHE A 529 -24.16 12.46 -7.58
C PHE A 529 -25.27 12.13 -6.59
N VAL A 530 -26.44 12.70 -6.81
CA VAL A 530 -27.69 12.31 -6.16
C VAL A 530 -28.62 11.67 -7.18
N ILE A 531 -29.40 10.71 -6.72
CA ILE A 531 -30.42 10.04 -7.52
C ILE A 531 -31.77 10.43 -6.95
N VAL A 532 -32.59 11.07 -7.77
CA VAL A 532 -33.83 11.74 -7.34
C VAL A 532 -35.02 11.09 -8.04
N ASP A 533 -36.13 10.93 -7.33
CA ASP A 533 -37.39 10.51 -7.88
C ASP A 533 -38.20 11.72 -8.47
N PRO A 534 -39.30 11.51 -9.17
CA PRO A 534 -40.10 12.59 -9.76
C PRO A 534 -40.68 13.58 -8.75
N THR A 535 -40.74 13.23 -7.48
CA THR A 535 -41.23 14.11 -6.41
C THR A 535 -40.12 15.01 -5.84
N GLY A 536 -38.88 14.86 -6.34
CA GLY A 536 -37.72 15.59 -5.89
C GLY A 536 -37.04 15.00 -4.63
N VAL A 537 -37.46 13.80 -4.21
CA VAL A 537 -36.85 13.13 -3.05
C VAL A 537 -35.58 12.39 -3.47
N VAL A 538 -34.49 12.60 -2.73
CA VAL A 538 -33.24 11.88 -2.94
C VAL A 538 -33.38 10.44 -2.48
N ARG A 539 -33.37 9.51 -3.43
CA ARG A 539 -33.53 8.06 -3.19
C ARG A 539 -32.16 7.35 -3.06
N GLY A 540 -31.09 8.04 -3.34
CA GLY A 540 -29.77 7.48 -3.18
C GLY A 540 -28.66 8.40 -3.65
N VAL A 541 -27.44 7.99 -3.39
CA VAL A 541 -26.22 8.72 -3.77
C VAL A 541 -25.30 7.85 -4.61
N ALA A 542 -24.53 8.51 -5.48
CA ALA A 542 -23.50 7.84 -6.25
C ALA A 542 -22.18 8.61 -6.17
N ARG A 543 -21.06 7.90 -6.30
CA ARG A 543 -19.72 8.46 -6.35
C ARG A 543 -19.03 8.12 -7.66
N SER A 544 -18.16 9.03 -8.10
CA SER A 544 -17.35 8.78 -9.28
C SER A 544 -16.33 7.69 -9.02
N CYS A 545 -16.19 6.83 -10.01
CA CYS A 545 -15.21 5.77 -10.03
C CYS A 545 -14.83 5.48 -11.47
N SER A 546 -13.92 6.29 -12.01
CA SER A 546 -13.57 6.18 -13.43
C SER A 546 -12.45 5.16 -13.65
N LEU A 547 -12.80 4.04 -14.30
CA LEU A 547 -11.85 3.16 -14.98
C LEU A 547 -11.82 3.54 -16.45
N THR A 548 -10.64 3.96 -16.95
CA THR A 548 -10.54 4.26 -18.37
C THR A 548 -10.74 3.00 -19.21
N PRO A 549 -11.49 3.07 -20.34
CA PRO A 549 -11.75 1.91 -21.20
C PRO A 549 -10.48 1.17 -21.64
N ILE A 550 -9.38 1.92 -21.86
CA ILE A 550 -8.09 1.34 -22.24
C ILE A 550 -7.54 0.44 -21.13
N VAL A 551 -7.58 0.88 -19.89
CA VAL A 551 -7.11 0.11 -18.73
C VAL A 551 -7.91 -1.18 -18.61
N ASN A 552 -9.24 -1.09 -18.68
CA ASN A 552 -10.10 -2.26 -18.61
C ASN A 552 -9.82 -3.24 -19.77
N ARG A 553 -9.68 -2.74 -21.00
CA ARG A 553 -9.45 -3.58 -22.18
C ARG A 553 -8.07 -4.24 -22.19
N VAL A 554 -7.02 -3.49 -21.84
CA VAL A 554 -5.63 -3.99 -21.92
C VAL A 554 -5.28 -4.89 -20.74
N PHE A 555 -5.67 -4.52 -19.53
CA PHE A 555 -5.25 -5.22 -18.32
C PHE A 555 -6.29 -6.21 -17.78
N TYR A 556 -7.55 -6.02 -18.11
CA TYR A 556 -8.66 -6.83 -17.58
C TYR A 556 -9.50 -7.50 -18.67
N GLN A 557 -9.08 -7.45 -19.93
CA GLN A 557 -9.76 -8.08 -21.07
C GLN A 557 -11.26 -7.69 -21.17
N GLY A 558 -11.60 -6.47 -20.72
CA GLY A 558 -12.99 -6.01 -20.73
C GLY A 558 -13.88 -6.61 -19.64
N ARG A 559 -13.33 -7.33 -18.65
CA ARG A 559 -14.11 -8.00 -17.59
C ARG A 559 -14.85 -7.06 -16.65
N PHE A 560 -14.46 -5.79 -16.58
CA PHE A 560 -15.13 -4.80 -15.75
C PHE A 560 -15.93 -3.82 -16.60
N PRO A 561 -17.14 -3.46 -16.18
CA PRO A 561 -17.89 -2.43 -16.89
C PRO A 561 -17.13 -1.10 -16.84
N THR A 562 -17.04 -0.41 -17.97
CA THR A 562 -16.54 0.96 -18.03
C THR A 562 -17.60 1.89 -17.46
N THR A 563 -17.45 2.27 -16.19
CA THR A 563 -18.38 3.17 -15.51
C THR A 563 -17.60 4.36 -14.98
N ASP A 564 -18.18 5.55 -15.08
CA ASP A 564 -17.65 6.76 -14.48
C ASP A 564 -18.16 6.97 -13.07
N PHE A 565 -19.34 6.44 -12.74
CA PHE A 565 -19.90 6.45 -11.40
C PHE A 565 -20.72 5.20 -11.10
N LEU A 566 -20.84 4.90 -9.81
CA LEU A 566 -21.71 3.85 -9.28
C LEU A 566 -22.48 4.41 -8.09
N GLY A 567 -23.75 4.07 -8.00
CA GLY A 567 -24.67 4.44 -6.93
C GLY A 567 -25.75 3.40 -6.69
N TYR A 568 -26.64 3.73 -5.77
CA TYR A 568 -27.75 2.85 -5.40
C TYR A 568 -29.03 3.68 -5.25
N ILE A 569 -30.17 3.09 -5.63
CA ILE A 569 -31.52 3.62 -5.40
C ILE A 569 -32.10 2.78 -4.28
N ARG A 570 -32.48 3.41 -3.19
CA ARG A 570 -33.26 2.78 -2.10
C ARG A 570 -34.72 2.79 -2.43
N ASP A 571 -35.46 1.81 -1.92
CA ASP A 571 -36.89 1.65 -2.14
C ASP A 571 -37.24 1.68 -3.64
N TYR A 572 -36.41 0.94 -4.42
CA TYR A 572 -36.51 0.97 -5.88
C TYR A 572 -37.84 0.45 -6.37
N ASN A 573 -38.49 1.24 -7.23
CA ASN A 573 -39.72 0.86 -7.94
C ASN A 573 -39.45 1.00 -9.45
N PRO A 574 -39.55 -0.08 -10.24
CA PRO A 574 -39.29 -0.03 -11.69
C PRO A 574 -40.33 0.82 -12.47
N GLN A 575 -41.46 1.17 -11.89
CA GLN A 575 -42.44 2.05 -12.52
C GLN A 575 -42.11 3.54 -12.34
N VAL A 576 -41.15 3.88 -11.51
CA VAL A 576 -40.75 5.26 -11.20
C VAL A 576 -39.54 5.64 -12.04
N GLN A 577 -39.61 6.78 -12.72
CA GLN A 577 -38.50 7.31 -13.49
C GLN A 577 -37.55 8.11 -12.59
N TYR A 578 -36.35 7.56 -12.35
CA TYR A 578 -35.33 8.24 -11.58
C TYR A 578 -34.39 9.05 -12.46
N VAL A 579 -33.81 10.11 -11.91
CA VAL A 579 -32.81 10.95 -12.57
C VAL A 579 -31.59 11.12 -11.69
N VAL A 580 -30.41 11.19 -12.34
CA VAL A 580 -29.13 11.45 -11.68
C VAL A 580 -28.73 12.90 -11.92
N ARG A 581 -28.33 13.60 -10.86
CA ARG A 581 -27.79 14.96 -10.89
C ARG A 581 -26.37 15.00 -10.28
N SER A 582 -25.49 15.81 -10.80
CA SER A 582 -24.21 16.05 -10.13
C SER A 582 -24.38 17.00 -8.94
N ALA A 583 -23.73 16.68 -7.83
CA ALA A 583 -23.74 17.48 -6.60
C ALA A 583 -22.32 17.97 -6.32
N ALA A 584 -22.17 19.29 -6.18
CA ALA A 584 -20.93 19.94 -5.80
C ALA A 584 -21.23 20.96 -4.69
N ASP A 585 -20.70 20.69 -3.51
CA ASP A 585 -20.98 21.44 -2.30
C ASP A 585 -22.51 21.60 -2.05
N ASP A 586 -23.04 22.81 -1.99
CA ASP A 586 -24.45 23.09 -1.76
C ASP A 586 -25.26 23.33 -3.07
N VAL A 587 -24.74 22.89 -4.21
CA VAL A 587 -25.29 23.20 -5.53
C VAL A 587 -25.51 21.93 -6.35
N LEU A 588 -26.70 21.81 -6.94
CA LEU A 588 -27.05 20.77 -7.90
C LEU A 588 -26.92 21.23 -9.36
N SER A 589 -26.60 20.29 -10.25
CA SER A 589 -26.72 20.53 -11.69
C SER A 589 -28.17 20.69 -12.11
N GLU A 590 -28.47 21.63 -13.01
CA GLU A 590 -29.78 21.71 -13.65
C GLU A 590 -30.03 20.54 -14.58
N GLU A 591 -29.00 20.09 -15.28
CA GLU A 591 -29.08 18.94 -16.19
C GLU A 591 -29.16 17.61 -15.43
N THR A 592 -29.91 16.68 -16.00
CA THR A 592 -30.20 15.37 -15.43
C THR A 592 -29.82 14.26 -16.41
N ILE A 593 -29.42 13.13 -15.87
CA ILE A 593 -29.22 11.89 -16.61
C ILE A 593 -30.35 10.94 -16.21
N PRO A 594 -31.26 10.55 -17.14
CA PRO A 594 -32.28 9.59 -16.83
C PRO A 594 -31.71 8.21 -16.55
N VAL A 595 -32.27 7.51 -15.56
CA VAL A 595 -31.92 6.12 -15.27
C VAL A 595 -32.73 5.23 -16.18
N GLN A 596 -32.08 4.44 -17.02
CA GLN A 596 -32.70 3.45 -17.89
C GLN A 596 -32.80 2.11 -17.15
N ASP A 597 -33.95 1.47 -17.25
CA ASP A 597 -34.19 0.13 -16.71
C ASP A 597 -33.86 -0.93 -17.77
N ASP A 598 -32.62 -1.36 -17.83
CA ASP A 598 -32.17 -2.44 -18.71
C ASP A 598 -32.24 -3.83 -18.04
N ALA A 599 -32.76 -3.90 -16.81
CA ALA A 599 -32.80 -5.15 -16.04
C ALA A 599 -33.68 -6.25 -16.71
N SER A 600 -34.59 -5.85 -17.60
CA SER A 600 -35.49 -6.77 -18.34
C SER A 600 -34.78 -7.48 -19.51
N ASN A 601 -33.64 -6.97 -20.00
CA ASN A 601 -33.05 -7.43 -21.27
C ASN A 601 -31.75 -8.24 -21.15
N ASN A 602 -31.18 -8.43 -19.98
CA ASN A 602 -29.97 -9.26 -19.87
C ASN A 602 -29.76 -9.88 -18.48
N PRO A 603 -30.18 -11.14 -18.25
CA PRO A 603 -29.96 -11.83 -16.98
C PRO A 603 -28.51 -12.29 -16.74
N GLN A 604 -27.55 -11.94 -17.62
CA GLN A 604 -26.16 -12.45 -17.59
C GLN A 604 -25.09 -11.35 -17.65
N LEU A 605 -25.24 -10.22 -16.96
CA LEU A 605 -24.11 -9.29 -16.79
C LEU A 605 -23.69 -9.15 -15.35
#